data_6e9c2431e59eed6d4c4f6b09c6963ea7
#
_entry.id   6e9c2431e59eed6d4c4f6b09c6963ea7
#
_cell.length_a   1.000
_cell.length_b   1.000
_cell.length_c   1.000
_cell.angle_alpha   90.00
_cell.angle_beta   90.00
_cell.angle_gamma   90.00
#
_symmetry.space_group_name_H-M   'P 1'
#
loop_
_entity.id
_entity.type
_entity.pdbx_description
1 polymer ?
#
loop_
_entity_poly.entity_id
_entity_poly.type
_entity_poly.pdbx_seq_one_letter_code
_entity_poly.pdbx_strand_id
1 'polypeptide(L)'
;MARIPFEELPDHGRLWIFPCSRTLSGREAEVFIETVYSFLDDWKAHGLPLRCAGELRDSQFLIVGVDVDSELPSGCSIDSLVNRLRTLGSDIGISLIDHTPVWYREGADIQSVSRSQFRALAKAGTVTLATKVFDTSLTRIHDLRTGDLERPASDMWHGRVFFQDQVTA
;
A
#
# COMPACT_ATOMS: atom_id res chain seq x y z
N MET A 1 23.62 5.82 -5.80
CA MET A 1 22.56 5.56 -4.81
C MET A 1 21.55 4.59 -5.38
N ALA A 2 21.09 3.66 -4.55
CA ALA A 2 20.05 2.71 -4.95
C ALA A 2 18.69 3.39 -5.16
N ARG A 3 18.35 4.33 -4.30
CA ARG A 3 17.06 5.04 -4.34
C ARG A 3 17.05 6.14 -5.40
N ILE A 4 15.98 6.16 -6.17
CA ILE A 4 15.74 7.13 -7.25
C ILE A 4 14.36 7.78 -7.05
N PRO A 5 14.06 8.87 -7.76
CA PRO A 5 12.69 9.39 -7.79
C PRO A 5 11.71 8.34 -8.32
N PHE A 6 10.51 8.28 -7.72
CA PHE A 6 9.52 7.27 -8.08
C PHE A 6 9.13 7.34 -9.56
N GLU A 7 9.06 8.55 -10.11
CA GLU A 7 8.70 8.81 -11.52
C GLU A 7 9.66 8.17 -12.52
N GLU A 8 10.89 7.86 -12.09
CA GLU A 8 11.91 7.25 -12.96
C GLU A 8 11.81 5.73 -13.02
N LEU A 9 10.95 5.11 -12.19
CA LEU A 9 10.74 3.66 -12.26
C LEU A 9 9.94 3.29 -13.51
N PRO A 10 10.30 2.18 -14.20
CA PRO A 10 9.56 1.74 -15.38
C PRO A 10 8.19 1.16 -14.99
N ASP A 11 7.21 1.24 -15.91
CA ASP A 11 5.85 0.73 -15.69
C ASP A 11 5.81 -0.75 -15.34
N HIS A 12 6.71 -1.54 -15.88
CA HIS A 12 6.78 -2.98 -15.62
C HIS A 12 7.54 -3.33 -14.34
N GLY A 13 7.97 -2.33 -13.57
CA GLY A 13 8.64 -2.53 -12.31
C GLY A 13 7.76 -3.21 -11.27
N ARG A 14 8.40 -3.81 -10.27
CA ARG A 14 7.73 -4.48 -9.15
C ARG A 14 7.30 -3.47 -8.10
N LEU A 15 6.13 -3.73 -7.53
CA LEU A 15 5.52 -2.85 -6.53
C LEU A 15 5.13 -3.64 -5.30
N TRP A 16 5.28 -3.02 -4.13
CA TRP A 16 4.69 -3.47 -2.87
C TRP A 16 3.96 -2.31 -2.23
N ILE A 17 2.76 -2.59 -1.70
CA ILE A 17 1.98 -1.63 -0.93
C ILE A 17 1.93 -2.12 0.50
N PHE A 18 2.33 -1.27 1.44
CA PHE A 18 2.31 -1.54 2.87
C PHE A 18 1.30 -0.60 3.51
N PRO A 19 0.10 -1.10 3.86
CA PRO A 19 -0.94 -0.25 4.41
C PRO A 19 -0.72 0.00 5.89
N CYS A 20 -0.71 1.27 6.30
CA CYS A 20 -0.69 1.60 7.71
C CYS A 20 -2.06 1.29 8.33
N SER A 21 -2.06 0.70 9.52
CA SER A 21 -3.28 0.37 10.23
C SER A 21 -4.10 1.60 10.64
N ARG A 22 -3.45 2.77 10.73
CA ARG A 22 -4.10 4.08 10.89
C ARG A 22 -3.36 5.12 10.07
N THR A 23 -4.02 6.25 9.82
CA THR A 23 -3.37 7.38 9.16
C THR A 23 -2.30 7.97 10.10
N LEU A 24 -1.13 8.28 9.54
CA LEU A 24 -0.04 8.89 10.31
C LEU A 24 -0.27 10.40 10.45
N SER A 25 0.14 10.98 11.58
CA SER A 25 0.18 12.43 11.73
C SER A 25 1.26 13.02 10.83
N GLY A 26 1.24 14.34 10.60
CA GLY A 26 2.24 14.98 9.74
C GLY A 26 3.68 14.72 10.21
N ARG A 27 3.92 14.80 11.52
CA ARG A 27 5.25 14.56 12.09
C ARG A 27 5.65 13.09 11.98
N GLU A 28 4.74 12.18 12.31
CA GLU A 28 4.99 10.75 12.16
C GLU A 28 5.32 10.38 10.71
N ALA A 29 4.57 10.95 9.76
CA ALA A 29 4.76 10.70 8.34
C ALA A 29 6.15 11.15 7.88
N GLU A 30 6.61 12.32 8.31
CA GLU A 30 7.94 12.84 7.97
C GLU A 30 9.05 11.91 8.48
N VAL A 31 9.00 11.54 9.75
CA VAL A 31 10.00 10.66 10.36
C VAL A 31 9.96 9.28 9.74
N PHE A 32 8.76 8.77 9.50
CA PHE A 32 8.55 7.46 8.91
C PHE A 32 9.19 7.37 7.52
N ILE A 33 8.86 8.31 6.63
CA ILE A 33 9.35 8.24 5.24
C ILE A 33 10.88 8.46 5.18
N GLU A 34 11.43 9.31 6.02
CA GLU A 34 12.88 9.53 6.09
C GLU A 34 13.60 8.24 6.50
N THR A 35 13.05 7.51 7.46
CA THR A 35 13.60 6.23 7.91
C THR A 35 13.54 5.19 6.80
N VAL A 36 12.43 5.15 6.06
CA VAL A 36 12.29 4.26 4.89
C VAL A 36 13.31 4.64 3.82
N TYR A 37 13.48 5.90 3.53
CA TYR A 37 14.45 6.37 2.53
C TYR A 37 15.88 5.95 2.91
N SER A 38 16.25 6.07 4.17
CA SER A 38 17.57 5.60 4.64
C SER A 38 17.78 4.11 4.39
N PHE A 39 16.73 3.31 4.63
CA PHE A 39 16.79 1.88 4.33
C PHE A 39 16.95 1.64 2.82
N LEU A 40 16.13 2.29 2.00
CA LEU A 40 16.16 2.10 0.55
C LEU A 40 17.47 2.55 -0.09
N ASP A 41 18.13 3.56 0.47
CA ASP A 41 19.43 4.02 -0.02
C ASP A 41 20.50 2.93 0.01
N ASP A 42 20.39 1.99 0.95
CA ASP A 42 21.34 0.89 1.13
C ASP A 42 20.76 -0.48 0.77
N TRP A 43 19.58 -0.52 0.20
CA TRP A 43 18.88 -1.78 -0.09
C TRP A 43 19.52 -2.53 -1.25
N LYS A 44 19.85 -3.80 -1.03
CA LYS A 44 20.61 -4.63 -1.97
C LYS A 44 20.02 -6.01 -2.13
N ALA A 45 20.26 -6.60 -3.30
CA ALA A 45 20.04 -8.01 -3.56
C ALA A 45 21.35 -8.61 -4.09
N HIS A 46 21.78 -9.73 -3.52
CA HIS A 46 23.04 -10.39 -3.91
C HIS A 46 24.26 -9.47 -3.86
N GLY A 47 24.28 -8.54 -2.92
CA GLY A 47 25.36 -7.56 -2.76
C GLY A 47 25.31 -6.41 -3.75
N LEU A 48 24.33 -6.36 -4.65
CA LEU A 48 24.18 -5.30 -5.65
C LEU A 48 23.05 -4.36 -5.27
N PRO A 49 23.23 -3.03 -5.41
CA PRO A 49 22.16 -2.07 -5.11
C PRO A 49 20.92 -2.31 -5.95
N LEU A 50 19.76 -2.27 -5.30
CA LEU A 50 18.47 -2.28 -6.00
C LEU A 50 18.14 -0.85 -6.43
N ARG A 51 17.79 -0.67 -7.70
CA ARG A 51 17.28 0.62 -8.18
C ARG A 51 15.80 0.72 -7.76
N CYS A 52 15.54 1.50 -6.72
CA CYS A 52 14.26 1.49 -6.02
C CYS A 52 13.79 2.89 -5.69
N ALA A 53 12.51 2.99 -5.34
CA ALA A 53 11.90 4.22 -4.88
C ALA A 53 10.84 3.92 -3.82
N GLY A 54 10.53 4.92 -3.00
CA GLY A 54 9.50 4.84 -1.98
C GLY A 54 8.64 6.10 -1.97
N GLU A 55 7.37 5.94 -1.63
CA GLU A 55 6.41 7.04 -1.55
C GLU A 55 5.42 6.71 -0.42
N LEU A 56 5.07 7.70 0.38
CA LEU A 56 4.01 7.57 1.38
C LEU A 56 2.80 8.35 0.87
N ARG A 57 1.77 7.61 0.44
CA ARG A 57 0.56 8.21 -0.13
C ARG A 57 -0.51 8.39 0.93
N ASP A 58 -1.09 9.59 1.00
CA ASP A 58 -2.16 9.96 1.93
C ASP A 58 -1.79 9.71 3.41
N SER A 59 -0.50 9.70 3.74
CA SER A 59 0.00 9.35 5.07
C SER A 59 -0.52 7.98 5.57
N GLN A 60 -0.91 7.11 4.65
CA GLN A 60 -1.59 5.84 4.93
C GLN A 60 -0.92 4.65 4.25
N PHE A 61 -0.44 4.81 3.00
CA PHE A 61 0.09 3.70 2.22
C PHE A 61 1.54 3.95 1.85
N LEU A 62 2.43 3.11 2.37
CA LEU A 62 3.81 3.10 1.91
C LEU A 62 3.88 2.27 0.63
N ILE A 63 4.40 2.88 -0.41
CA ILE A 63 4.55 2.26 -1.73
C ILE A 63 6.04 2.14 -2.00
N VAL A 64 6.50 0.92 -2.26
CA VAL A 64 7.90 0.65 -2.60
C VAL A 64 7.94 0.02 -3.99
N GLY A 65 8.77 0.55 -4.86
CA GLY A 65 8.94 0.05 -6.21
C GLY A 65 10.39 -0.28 -6.55
N VAL A 66 10.59 -1.22 -7.45
CA VAL A 66 11.92 -1.65 -7.91
C VAL A 66 11.94 -1.75 -9.43
N ASP A 67 13.02 -1.22 -10.03
CA ASP A 67 13.34 -1.44 -11.43
C ASP A 67 13.96 -2.83 -11.57
N VAL A 68 13.15 -3.78 -12.03
CA VAL A 68 13.57 -5.18 -12.16
C VAL A 68 14.56 -5.43 -13.32
N ASP A 69 14.75 -4.45 -14.19
CA ASP A 69 15.73 -4.56 -15.28
C ASP A 69 17.16 -4.33 -14.79
N SER A 70 17.31 -3.56 -13.71
CA SER A 70 18.63 -3.27 -13.13
C SER A 70 19.12 -4.45 -12.29
N GLU A 71 18.35 -4.83 -11.28
CA GLU A 71 18.63 -5.98 -10.41
C GLU A 71 17.31 -6.52 -9.91
N LEU A 72 17.16 -7.85 -9.88
CA LEU A 72 15.97 -8.48 -9.34
C LEU A 72 16.03 -8.52 -7.81
N PRO A 73 14.95 -8.16 -7.12
CA PRO A 73 14.89 -8.36 -5.67
C PRO A 73 14.93 -9.83 -5.33
N SER A 74 15.66 -10.18 -4.27
CA SER A 74 15.77 -11.54 -3.76
C SER A 74 14.80 -11.75 -2.60
N GLY A 75 14.57 -13.01 -2.24
CA GLY A 75 13.81 -13.35 -1.03
C GLY A 75 14.39 -12.67 0.20
N CYS A 76 15.73 -12.69 0.34
CA CYS A 76 16.43 -12.05 1.46
C CYS A 76 16.23 -10.52 1.46
N SER A 77 16.26 -9.89 0.29
CA SER A 77 16.07 -8.43 0.19
C SER A 77 14.64 -8.03 0.57
N ILE A 78 13.65 -8.81 0.15
CA ILE A 78 12.24 -8.58 0.51
C ILE A 78 12.04 -8.80 2.00
N ASP A 79 12.61 -9.85 2.57
CA ASP A 79 12.55 -10.12 4.01
C ASP A 79 13.17 -9.00 4.83
N SER A 80 14.28 -8.44 4.36
CA SER A 80 14.93 -7.30 5.03
C SER A 80 14.01 -6.09 5.07
N LEU A 81 13.32 -5.79 3.96
CA LEU A 81 12.34 -4.71 3.90
C LEU A 81 11.19 -4.96 4.88
N VAL A 82 10.59 -6.13 4.84
CA VAL A 82 9.47 -6.49 5.71
C VAL A 82 9.87 -6.42 7.18
N ASN A 83 11.03 -6.94 7.53
CA ASN A 83 11.51 -6.91 8.92
C ASN A 83 11.77 -5.48 9.39
N ARG A 84 12.31 -4.62 8.53
CA ARG A 84 12.51 -3.21 8.86
C ARG A 84 11.18 -2.51 9.12
N LEU A 85 10.17 -2.80 8.30
CA LEU A 85 8.84 -2.21 8.46
C LEU A 85 8.14 -2.73 9.72
N ARG A 86 8.34 -3.99 10.10
CA ARG A 86 7.82 -4.51 11.38
C ARG A 86 8.38 -3.72 12.56
N THR A 87 9.71 -3.51 12.59
CA THR A 87 10.37 -2.75 13.63
C THR A 87 9.86 -1.32 13.67
N LEU A 88 9.79 -0.68 12.51
CA LEU A 88 9.34 0.71 12.38
C LEU A 88 7.89 0.85 12.84
N GLY A 89 7.02 -0.07 12.44
CA GLY A 89 5.63 -0.10 12.87
C GLY A 89 5.48 -0.31 14.37
N SER A 90 6.26 -1.21 14.94
CA SER A 90 6.27 -1.46 16.38
C SER A 90 6.68 -0.20 17.17
N ASP A 91 7.64 0.55 16.66
CA ASP A 91 8.12 1.77 17.33
C ASP A 91 7.06 2.86 17.42
N ILE A 92 6.14 2.93 16.45
CA ILE A 92 5.09 3.96 16.41
C ILE A 92 3.69 3.40 16.63
N GLY A 93 3.58 2.11 16.96
CA GLY A 93 2.31 1.48 17.34
C GLY A 93 1.36 1.22 16.18
N ILE A 94 1.88 0.87 14.99
CA ILE A 94 1.05 0.54 13.82
C ILE A 94 1.48 -0.80 13.23
N SER A 95 0.58 -1.40 12.43
CA SER A 95 0.90 -2.48 11.51
C SER A 95 1.09 -1.92 10.11
N LEU A 96 2.01 -2.52 9.34
CA LEU A 96 2.30 -2.18 7.95
C LEU A 96 2.20 -3.40 7.03
N ILE A 97 2.08 -4.59 7.60
CA ILE A 97 2.14 -5.85 6.86
C ILE A 97 0.84 -6.64 6.87
N ASP A 98 -0.17 -6.17 7.57
CA ASP A 98 -1.48 -6.80 7.63
C ASP A 98 -2.39 -6.24 6.54
N HIS A 99 -2.71 -7.07 5.53
CA HIS A 99 -3.59 -6.71 4.41
C HIS A 99 -5.04 -7.19 4.62
N THR A 100 -5.37 -7.74 5.78
CA THR A 100 -6.73 -8.27 6.02
C THR A 100 -7.81 -7.21 6.20
N PRO A 101 -7.54 -6.01 6.76
CA PRO A 101 -8.55 -4.96 6.82
C PRO A 101 -9.00 -4.47 5.46
N VAL A 102 -10.11 -3.76 5.44
CA VAL A 102 -10.58 -3.00 4.28
C VAL A 102 -10.32 -1.52 4.54
N TRP A 103 -9.66 -0.87 3.60
CA TRP A 103 -9.45 0.58 3.62
C TRP A 103 -10.44 1.23 2.65
N TYR A 104 -11.13 2.25 3.12
CA TYR A 104 -12.07 2.98 2.27
C TYR A 104 -12.04 4.46 2.61
N ARG A 105 -12.49 5.28 1.66
CA ARG A 105 -12.50 6.73 1.83
C ARG A 105 -13.83 7.19 2.37
N GLU A 106 -13.75 8.03 3.41
CA GLU A 106 -14.92 8.68 4.01
C GLU A 106 -14.64 10.18 4.05
N GLY A 107 -15.23 10.91 3.10
CA GLY A 107 -14.89 12.33 2.94
C GLY A 107 -13.43 12.51 2.56
N ALA A 108 -12.71 13.29 3.35
CA ALA A 108 -11.26 13.51 3.18
C ALA A 108 -10.42 12.45 3.89
N ASP A 109 -11.04 11.60 4.73
CA ASP A 109 -10.34 10.65 5.58
C ASP A 109 -10.33 9.26 4.96
N ILE A 110 -9.37 8.44 5.41
CA ILE A 110 -9.29 7.03 5.07
C ILE A 110 -9.58 6.23 6.33
N GLN A 111 -10.55 5.32 6.25
CA GLN A 111 -10.93 4.45 7.34
C GLN A 111 -10.40 3.04 7.09
N SER A 112 -10.07 2.35 8.17
CA SER A 112 -9.64 0.95 8.14
C SER A 112 -10.53 0.16 9.09
N VAL A 113 -11.20 -0.86 8.56
CA VAL A 113 -12.12 -1.71 9.33
C VAL A 113 -11.90 -3.17 8.98
N SER A 114 -12.38 -4.08 9.83
CA SER A 114 -12.35 -5.49 9.49
C SER A 114 -13.32 -5.79 8.34
N ARG A 115 -13.16 -6.95 7.70
CA ARG A 115 -14.06 -7.38 6.63
C ARG A 115 -15.50 -7.54 7.16
N SER A 116 -15.66 -8.07 8.36
CA SER A 116 -17.01 -8.20 8.97
C SER A 116 -17.63 -6.84 9.25
N GLN A 117 -16.85 -5.88 9.71
CA GLN A 117 -17.33 -4.50 9.93
C GLN A 117 -17.70 -3.84 8.60
N PHE A 118 -16.90 -4.01 7.56
CA PHE A 118 -17.20 -3.46 6.24
C PHE A 118 -18.49 -4.06 5.68
N ARG A 119 -18.70 -5.36 5.86
CA ARG A 119 -19.95 -6.03 5.46
C ARG A 119 -21.16 -5.44 6.18
N ALA A 120 -21.03 -5.17 7.48
CA ALA A 120 -22.11 -4.53 8.25
C ALA A 120 -22.41 -3.12 7.77
N LEU A 121 -21.36 -2.35 7.44
CA LEU A 121 -21.51 -1.00 6.87
C LEU A 121 -22.21 -1.04 5.50
N ALA A 122 -21.91 -2.04 4.70
CA ALA A 122 -22.56 -2.24 3.39
C ALA A 122 -24.05 -2.55 3.56
N LYS A 123 -24.39 -3.43 4.49
CA LYS A 123 -25.79 -3.76 4.79
C LYS A 123 -26.58 -2.57 5.32
N ALA A 124 -25.93 -1.72 6.12
CA ALA A 124 -26.54 -0.51 6.66
C ALA A 124 -26.64 0.63 5.65
N GLY A 125 -26.00 0.50 4.48
CA GLY A 125 -25.96 1.55 3.48
C GLY A 125 -24.98 2.68 3.79
N THR A 126 -24.16 2.54 4.82
CA THR A 126 -23.12 3.54 5.17
C THR A 126 -22.03 3.58 4.12
N VAL A 127 -21.64 2.41 3.60
CA VAL A 127 -20.79 2.31 2.39
C VAL A 127 -21.64 1.72 1.27
N THR A 128 -21.32 2.10 0.03
CA THR A 128 -22.08 1.71 -1.16
C THR A 128 -21.12 1.26 -2.26
N LEU A 129 -21.67 0.84 -3.39
CA LEU A 129 -20.88 0.53 -4.58
C LEU A 129 -20.09 1.73 -5.11
N ALA A 130 -20.54 2.95 -4.79
CA ALA A 130 -19.83 4.19 -5.15
C ALA A 130 -18.72 4.55 -4.18
N THR A 131 -18.67 3.95 -2.99
CA THR A 131 -17.62 4.21 -2.00
C THR A 131 -16.26 3.80 -2.57
N LYS A 132 -15.28 4.70 -2.48
CA LYS A 132 -13.92 4.40 -2.93
C LYS A 132 -13.21 3.52 -1.91
N VAL A 133 -12.63 2.43 -2.41
CA VAL A 133 -11.87 1.45 -1.64
C VAL A 133 -10.46 1.35 -2.20
N PHE A 134 -9.57 0.77 -1.44
CA PHE A 134 -8.14 0.66 -1.80
C PHE A 134 -7.76 -0.79 -2.04
N ASP A 135 -7.01 -1.03 -3.13
CA ASP A 135 -6.45 -2.35 -3.43
C ASP A 135 -4.97 -2.37 -3.04
N THR A 136 -4.68 -2.96 -1.88
CA THR A 136 -3.31 -3.05 -1.36
C THR A 136 -2.54 -4.26 -1.92
N SER A 137 -3.14 -5.03 -2.82
CA SER A 137 -2.53 -6.22 -3.41
C SER A 137 -1.82 -5.97 -4.74
N LEU A 138 -1.77 -4.74 -5.21
CA LEU A 138 -1.09 -4.39 -6.46
C LEU A 138 0.38 -4.82 -6.43
N THR A 139 0.89 -5.32 -7.55
CA THR A 139 2.27 -5.82 -7.67
C THR A 139 3.07 -5.16 -8.78
N ARG A 140 2.44 -4.30 -9.59
CA ARG A 140 3.10 -3.65 -10.72
C ARG A 140 2.93 -2.15 -10.65
N ILE A 141 3.99 -1.44 -10.99
CA ILE A 141 3.99 0.03 -11.02
C ILE A 141 2.97 0.56 -12.01
N HIS A 142 2.80 -0.12 -13.15
CA HIS A 142 1.79 0.23 -14.14
C HIS A 142 0.39 0.37 -13.52
N ASP A 143 -0.02 -0.60 -12.71
CA ASP A 143 -1.35 -0.63 -12.11
C ASP A 143 -1.57 0.53 -11.14
N LEU A 144 -0.52 0.93 -10.42
CA LEU A 144 -0.58 2.13 -9.58
C LEU A 144 -0.79 3.40 -10.41
N ARG A 145 -0.07 3.51 -11.53
CA ARG A 145 -0.13 4.69 -12.43
C ARG A 145 -1.46 4.80 -13.16
N THR A 146 -2.12 3.67 -13.41
CA THR A 146 -3.46 3.66 -14.03
C THR A 146 -4.60 3.86 -13.03
N GLY A 147 -4.27 4.10 -11.75
CA GLY A 147 -5.25 4.45 -10.73
C GLY A 147 -5.91 3.27 -10.04
N ASP A 148 -5.33 2.08 -10.11
CA ASP A 148 -5.94 0.87 -9.55
C ASP A 148 -5.88 0.81 -8.02
N LEU A 149 -5.13 1.71 -7.37
CA LEU A 149 -5.06 1.74 -5.91
C LEU A 149 -6.40 2.16 -5.28
N GLU A 150 -7.04 3.18 -5.83
CA GLU A 150 -8.28 3.73 -5.28
C GLU A 150 -9.34 3.83 -6.37
N ARG A 151 -10.42 3.05 -6.23
CA ARG A 151 -11.53 3.02 -7.17
C ARG A 151 -12.85 2.80 -6.43
N PRO A 152 -14.01 3.13 -7.05
CA PRO A 152 -15.29 2.75 -6.46
C PRO A 152 -15.37 1.25 -6.23
N ALA A 153 -16.05 0.83 -5.17
CA ALA A 153 -16.20 -0.59 -4.83
C ALA A 153 -16.80 -1.40 -5.99
N SER A 154 -17.65 -0.78 -6.82
CA SER A 154 -18.23 -1.42 -8.01
C SER A 154 -17.18 -1.89 -9.01
N ASP A 155 -16.01 -1.24 -9.05
CA ASP A 155 -14.91 -1.56 -9.98
C ASP A 155 -13.86 -2.48 -9.36
N MET A 156 -14.05 -2.88 -8.10
CA MET A 156 -13.10 -3.66 -7.31
C MET A 156 -13.72 -4.97 -6.85
N TRP A 157 -12.87 -5.89 -6.38
CA TRP A 157 -13.34 -7.16 -5.81
C TRP A 157 -14.30 -6.95 -4.62
N HIS A 158 -14.20 -5.82 -3.94
CA HIS A 158 -15.07 -5.43 -2.83
C HIS A 158 -16.55 -5.41 -3.25
N GLY A 159 -16.83 -4.97 -4.47
CA GLY A 159 -18.19 -4.93 -5.00
C GLY A 159 -18.82 -6.32 -5.05
N ARG A 160 -18.04 -7.32 -5.48
CA ARG A 160 -18.52 -8.70 -5.58
C ARG A 160 -18.65 -9.37 -4.21
N VAL A 161 -17.74 -9.06 -3.29
CA VAL A 161 -17.69 -9.76 -1.99
C VAL A 161 -18.69 -9.19 -0.99
N PHE A 162 -18.83 -7.86 -0.91
CA PHE A 162 -19.59 -7.21 0.15
C PHE A 162 -20.95 -6.69 -0.31
N PHE A 163 -21.20 -6.62 -1.60
CA PHE A 163 -22.46 -6.06 -2.16
C PHE A 163 -23.16 -7.04 -3.10
N GLN A 164 -23.08 -8.34 -2.82
CA GLN A 164 -23.66 -9.37 -3.68
C GLN A 164 -25.16 -9.17 -3.94
N ASP A 165 -25.91 -8.74 -2.93
CA ASP A 165 -27.36 -8.51 -3.04
C ASP A 165 -27.69 -7.31 -3.94
N GLN A 166 -26.74 -6.41 -4.17
CA GLN A 166 -26.92 -5.22 -5.00
C GLN A 166 -26.46 -5.44 -6.43
N VAL A 167 -25.51 -6.35 -6.65
CA VAL A 167 -24.92 -6.63 -7.97
C VAL A 167 -25.79 -7.58 -8.78
N THR A 168 -26.57 -8.42 -8.13
CA THR A 168 -27.43 -9.42 -8.77
C THR A 168 -28.81 -8.91 -9.17
N ALA A 169 -29.09 -7.65 -8.91
CA ALA A 169 -30.40 -7.03 -9.26
C ALA A 169 -30.50 -6.76 -10.77
#